data_a813bee1665045e2f48b18b89c217aa1
#
_entry.id   a813bee1665045e2f48b18b89c217aa1
#
_cell.length_a   1.000
_cell.length_b   1.000
_cell.length_c   1.000
_cell.angle_alpha   90.00
_cell.angle_beta   90.00
_cell.angle_gamma   90.00
#
_symmetry.space_group_name_H-M   'P 1'
#
loop_
_entity.id
_entity.type
_entity.pdbx_description
1 polymer ?
#
loop_
_entity_poly.entity_id
_entity_poly.type
_entity_poly.pdbx_seq_one_letter_code
_entity_poly.pdbx_strand_id
1 'polypeptide(L)'
;MADRHRFPHSDRADRAGRTLGSRQLAAMLPDPAEARPAYRHLARTIGALIRDGRIALHVRLPAERELATALHTSRATVTAVYDLLRESGYAHSRQGSGTWTALPEGRTPSGIARLLDPEDTAIDLASAAPGLPEQALLDALTQVTPRLAEHAHTPGYHPYGLPELRAAVAERFTRRGVATMPEQILVTAGAQHALTLVLGLLCRPGDRVMVENPSYPNALEAMRRARLRTLSVPVTDTGWDIEITESTFRQAIPQLAYLLPDFHNPTGCLMPDEERVRMLRAAERSGAWLVVDETLADLALDVPAPPPFASRATPGGAGQVITIGSMSKTHWGGLRMGWVRAPARLVTELAGQRVATDMGGSVLDQLLAVPLLSRAGELLPARLEQLRRQRAALAAALAEHLPQWTWQLPPGGLSLWVDLGAPLASALAERALDYGVRIEGGAYFGADPGLFEQRLRIPYTTSPETLREAVHRMAAALAGGLSPSSATRRAHWVA
;
A
#
# COMPACT_ATOMS: atom_id res chain seq x y z
N MET A 1 -14.23 42.14 -4.93
CA MET A 1 -14.98 41.08 -5.68
C MET A 1 -14.08 39.85 -5.70
N ALA A 2 -14.27 38.94 -4.74
CA ALA A 2 -13.46 37.73 -4.59
C ALA A 2 -14.34 36.56 -5.06
N ASP A 3 -13.95 36.00 -6.19
CA ASP A 3 -14.63 34.89 -6.81
C ASP A 3 -14.21 33.58 -6.11
N ARG A 4 -15.21 32.94 -5.48
CA ARG A 4 -15.06 31.68 -4.75
C ARG A 4 -15.02 30.54 -5.75
N HIS A 5 -13.86 30.02 -6.08
CA HIS A 5 -13.76 28.71 -6.73
C HIS A 5 -14.25 27.60 -5.77
N ARG A 6 -15.55 27.34 -5.81
CA ARG A 6 -16.12 26.09 -5.32
C ARG A 6 -15.68 24.98 -6.29
N PHE A 7 -14.79 24.11 -5.83
CA PHE A 7 -14.59 22.83 -6.50
C PHE A 7 -15.92 22.07 -6.47
N PRO A 8 -16.41 21.58 -7.62
CA PRO A 8 -17.62 20.76 -7.63
C PRO A 8 -17.33 19.47 -6.85
N HIS A 9 -18.17 19.19 -5.87
CA HIS A 9 -18.25 17.87 -5.26
C HIS A 9 -18.44 16.85 -6.39
N SER A 10 -17.41 16.01 -6.63
CA SER A 10 -17.47 14.98 -7.66
C SER A 10 -18.66 14.07 -7.40
N ASP A 11 -19.44 13.93 -8.41
CA ASP A 11 -20.67 13.16 -8.51
C ASP A 11 -20.56 11.77 -7.85
N ARG A 12 -21.28 11.60 -6.76
CA ARG A 12 -21.43 10.33 -6.02
C ARG A 12 -22.26 9.30 -6.80
N ALA A 13 -22.60 9.56 -8.05
CA ALA A 13 -23.71 8.87 -8.71
C ALA A 13 -23.38 7.54 -9.39
N ASP A 14 -22.10 7.13 -9.53
CA ASP A 14 -21.83 6.02 -10.47
C ASP A 14 -20.83 4.95 -9.95
N ARG A 15 -20.83 4.68 -8.64
CA ARG A 15 -20.17 3.49 -8.07
C ARG A 15 -21.11 2.28 -8.05
N ALA A 16 -22.03 2.20 -9.00
CA ALA A 16 -22.99 1.11 -9.11
C ALA A 16 -22.34 -0.17 -9.64
N GLY A 17 -22.39 -1.26 -8.88
CA GLY A 17 -22.09 -2.58 -9.39
C GLY A 17 -21.58 -3.62 -8.42
N ARG A 18 -20.92 -3.26 -7.32
CA ARG A 18 -20.41 -4.27 -6.38
C ARG A 18 -21.46 -4.65 -5.35
N THR A 19 -21.77 -5.93 -5.25
CA THR A 19 -22.69 -6.49 -4.26
C THR A 19 -21.92 -7.50 -3.40
N LEU A 20 -22.03 -7.38 -2.07
CA LEU A 20 -21.53 -8.36 -1.14
C LEU A 20 -22.52 -9.53 -1.07
N GLY A 21 -22.03 -10.76 -1.22
CA GLY A 21 -22.87 -11.95 -1.15
C GLY A 21 -23.37 -12.22 0.27
N SER A 22 -24.61 -12.72 0.42
CA SER A 22 -25.18 -13.01 1.73
C SER A 22 -24.38 -14.07 2.51
N ARG A 23 -23.90 -15.12 1.86
CA ARG A 23 -23.05 -16.16 2.48
C ARG A 23 -21.67 -15.60 2.86
N GLN A 24 -21.13 -14.72 2.04
CA GLN A 24 -19.84 -14.10 2.27
C GLN A 24 -19.90 -13.16 3.49
N LEU A 25 -20.95 -12.33 3.60
CA LEU A 25 -21.15 -11.51 4.78
C LEU A 25 -21.42 -12.36 6.02
N ALA A 26 -22.24 -13.40 5.93
CA ALA A 26 -22.55 -14.30 7.05
C ALA A 26 -21.29 -14.98 7.61
N ALA A 27 -20.35 -15.39 6.75
CA ALA A 27 -19.08 -16.01 7.16
C ALA A 27 -18.16 -15.04 7.96
N MET A 28 -18.37 -13.73 7.87
CA MET A 28 -17.62 -12.71 8.60
C MET A 28 -18.27 -12.33 9.93
N LEU A 29 -19.48 -12.84 10.21
CA LEU A 29 -20.28 -12.43 11.36
C LEU A 29 -20.34 -13.55 12.41
N PRO A 30 -20.43 -13.19 13.72
CA PRO A 30 -20.65 -14.16 14.78
C PRO A 30 -22.06 -14.77 14.68
N ASP A 31 -22.25 -15.92 15.33
CA ASP A 31 -23.58 -16.52 15.44
C ASP A 31 -24.55 -15.55 16.14
N PRO A 32 -25.71 -15.24 15.54
CA PRO A 32 -26.72 -14.41 16.18
C PRO A 32 -27.19 -14.87 17.57
N ALA A 33 -27.00 -16.16 17.89
CA ALA A 33 -27.37 -16.71 19.19
C ALA A 33 -26.38 -16.36 20.33
N GLU A 34 -25.16 -15.94 20.01
CA GLU A 34 -24.10 -15.70 21.00
C GLU A 34 -24.27 -14.42 21.82
N ALA A 35 -25.06 -13.44 21.35
CA ALA A 35 -25.28 -12.18 22.07
C ALA A 35 -26.73 -11.66 21.98
N ARG A 36 -27.24 -11.12 23.08
CA ARG A 36 -28.58 -10.50 23.13
C ARG A 36 -28.45 -9.03 23.50
N PRO A 37 -29.14 -8.12 22.76
CA PRO A 37 -29.91 -8.40 21.55
C PRO A 37 -29.04 -8.58 20.31
N ALA A 38 -29.28 -9.65 19.54
CA ALA A 38 -28.48 -10.09 18.40
C ALA A 38 -28.25 -8.98 17.36
N TYR A 39 -29.28 -8.18 17.04
CA TYR A 39 -29.17 -7.12 16.03
C TYR A 39 -28.13 -6.04 16.39
N ARG A 40 -27.98 -5.69 17.68
CA ARG A 40 -26.95 -4.71 18.10
C ARG A 40 -25.55 -5.27 17.96
N HIS A 41 -25.36 -6.55 18.28
CA HIS A 41 -24.08 -7.20 18.15
C HIS A 41 -23.68 -7.32 16.67
N LEU A 42 -24.56 -7.78 15.81
CA LEU A 42 -24.35 -7.87 14.37
C LEU A 42 -24.05 -6.49 13.73
N ALA A 43 -24.84 -5.47 14.07
CA ALA A 43 -24.62 -4.12 13.54
C ALA A 43 -23.27 -3.53 13.98
N ARG A 44 -22.87 -3.76 15.24
CA ARG A 44 -21.56 -3.34 15.74
C ARG A 44 -20.43 -4.06 15.00
N THR A 45 -20.56 -5.36 14.76
CA THR A 45 -19.59 -6.16 14.03
C THR A 45 -19.48 -5.71 12.57
N ILE A 46 -20.59 -5.50 11.86
CA ILE A 46 -20.58 -4.99 10.49
C ILE A 46 -19.93 -3.59 10.45
N GLY A 47 -20.27 -2.70 11.38
CA GLY A 47 -19.65 -1.38 11.49
C GLY A 47 -18.14 -1.46 11.75
N ALA A 48 -17.66 -2.42 12.54
CA ALA A 48 -16.24 -2.70 12.73
C ALA A 48 -15.61 -3.20 11.43
N LEU A 49 -16.20 -4.18 10.76
CA LEU A 49 -15.71 -4.72 9.47
C LEU A 49 -15.62 -3.64 8.39
N ILE A 50 -16.54 -2.65 8.39
CA ILE A 50 -16.45 -1.49 7.49
C ILE A 50 -15.28 -0.59 7.87
N ARG A 51 -15.11 -0.25 9.16
CA ARG A 51 -13.98 0.56 9.65
C ARG A 51 -12.62 -0.09 9.39
N ASP A 52 -12.56 -1.41 9.50
CA ASP A 52 -11.34 -2.21 9.28
C ASP A 52 -11.08 -2.45 7.78
N GLY A 53 -11.89 -1.89 6.89
CA GLY A 53 -11.77 -2.06 5.45
C GLY A 53 -12.03 -3.48 4.93
N ARG A 54 -12.44 -4.41 5.80
CA ARG A 54 -12.80 -5.78 5.42
C ARG A 54 -14.09 -5.84 4.60
N ILE A 55 -15.00 -4.88 4.82
CA ILE A 55 -16.11 -4.59 3.94
C ILE A 55 -15.85 -3.24 3.30
N ALA A 56 -15.69 -3.21 1.98
CA ALA A 56 -15.40 -1.99 1.24
C ALA A 56 -16.58 -1.00 1.31
N LEU A 57 -16.29 0.29 1.16
CA LEU A 57 -17.30 1.33 1.05
C LEU A 57 -18.00 1.30 -0.31
N HIS A 58 -19.22 1.85 -0.33
CA HIS A 58 -20.05 1.94 -1.53
C HIS A 58 -20.34 0.56 -2.18
N VAL A 59 -20.41 -0.47 -1.36
CA VAL A 59 -20.81 -1.82 -1.75
C VAL A 59 -22.24 -2.05 -1.31
N ARG A 60 -23.05 -2.66 -2.15
CA ARG A 60 -24.41 -3.03 -1.82
C ARG A 60 -24.41 -4.19 -0.84
N LEU A 61 -25.05 -4.02 0.30
CA LEU A 61 -25.32 -5.09 1.25
C LEU A 61 -26.36 -6.07 0.67
N PRO A 62 -26.33 -7.36 1.08
CA PRO A 62 -27.30 -8.35 0.64
C PRO A 62 -28.73 -7.92 0.96
N ALA A 63 -29.72 -8.44 0.23
CA ALA A 63 -31.11 -8.23 0.60
C ALA A 63 -31.39 -8.80 2.00
N GLU A 64 -32.20 -8.10 2.79
CA GLU A 64 -32.51 -8.51 4.19
C GLU A 64 -32.95 -9.97 4.31
N ARG A 65 -33.77 -10.45 3.34
CA ARG A 65 -34.25 -11.82 3.31
C ARG A 65 -33.11 -12.84 3.07
N GLU A 66 -32.20 -12.50 2.17
CA GLU A 66 -31.06 -13.37 1.84
C GLU A 66 -30.08 -13.48 3.00
N LEU A 67 -29.78 -12.34 3.66
CA LEU A 67 -28.89 -12.34 4.83
C LEU A 67 -29.56 -13.04 6.02
N ALA A 68 -30.84 -12.86 6.25
CA ALA A 68 -31.58 -13.55 7.30
C ALA A 68 -31.52 -15.08 7.12
N THR A 69 -31.69 -15.55 5.89
CA THR A 69 -31.53 -16.97 5.56
C THR A 69 -30.09 -17.47 5.81
N ALA A 70 -29.08 -16.70 5.39
CA ALA A 70 -27.68 -17.08 5.54
C ALA A 70 -27.22 -17.10 7.01
N LEU A 71 -27.80 -16.24 7.86
CA LEU A 71 -27.51 -16.16 9.31
C LEU A 71 -28.44 -17.01 10.17
N HIS A 72 -29.36 -17.76 9.58
CA HIS A 72 -30.39 -18.55 10.32
C HIS A 72 -31.18 -17.72 11.34
N THR A 73 -31.49 -16.45 11.00
CA THR A 73 -32.19 -15.50 11.88
C THR A 73 -33.46 -14.93 11.22
N SER A 74 -34.24 -14.14 11.97
CA SER A 74 -35.44 -13.50 11.42
C SER A 74 -35.12 -12.33 10.50
N ARG A 75 -35.94 -12.09 9.47
CA ARG A 75 -35.85 -10.89 8.65
C ARG A 75 -35.92 -9.61 9.49
N ALA A 76 -36.78 -9.58 10.52
CA ALA A 76 -36.93 -8.43 11.42
C ALA A 76 -35.59 -8.12 12.13
N THR A 77 -34.84 -9.14 12.52
CA THR A 77 -33.50 -8.95 13.10
C THR A 77 -32.55 -8.25 12.13
N VAL A 78 -32.50 -8.69 10.86
CA VAL A 78 -31.65 -8.08 9.85
C VAL A 78 -32.11 -6.66 9.47
N THR A 79 -33.40 -6.43 9.41
CA THR A 79 -33.98 -5.06 9.25
C THR A 79 -33.45 -4.14 10.34
N ALA A 80 -33.57 -4.58 11.63
CA ALA A 80 -33.04 -3.79 12.76
C ALA A 80 -31.52 -3.58 12.70
N VAL A 81 -30.75 -4.55 12.18
CA VAL A 81 -29.30 -4.38 11.91
C VAL A 81 -29.07 -3.25 10.89
N TYR A 82 -29.79 -3.27 9.78
CA TYR A 82 -29.60 -2.28 8.72
C TYR A 82 -30.12 -0.89 9.14
N ASP A 83 -31.19 -0.82 9.96
CA ASP A 83 -31.62 0.43 10.55
C ASP A 83 -30.57 1.04 11.46
N LEU A 84 -29.97 0.24 12.34
CA LEU A 84 -28.92 0.70 13.25
C LEU A 84 -27.64 1.11 12.49
N LEU A 85 -27.30 0.42 11.40
CA LEU A 85 -26.20 0.84 10.53
C LEU A 85 -26.48 2.18 9.85
N ARG A 86 -27.73 2.44 9.44
CA ARG A 86 -28.15 3.73 8.87
C ARG A 86 -28.12 4.84 9.90
N GLU A 87 -28.67 4.60 11.08
CA GLU A 87 -28.65 5.55 12.20
C GLU A 87 -27.23 5.94 12.61
N SER A 88 -26.32 4.97 12.63
CA SER A 88 -24.90 5.18 12.96
C SER A 88 -24.02 5.64 11.79
N GLY A 89 -24.60 5.86 10.60
CA GLY A 89 -23.90 6.37 9.42
C GLY A 89 -23.05 5.35 8.66
N TYR A 90 -23.07 4.06 9.05
CA TYR A 90 -22.33 2.99 8.34
C TYR A 90 -23.04 2.46 7.11
N ALA A 91 -24.26 2.87 6.87
CA ALA A 91 -25.00 2.54 5.66
C ALA A 91 -25.92 3.68 5.24
N HIS A 92 -26.30 3.70 3.96
CA HIS A 92 -27.36 4.54 3.43
C HIS A 92 -28.26 3.76 2.48
N SER A 93 -29.54 4.09 2.42
CA SER A 93 -30.47 3.50 1.47
C SER A 93 -30.61 4.39 0.24
N ARG A 94 -30.67 3.77 -0.94
CA ARG A 94 -31.09 4.41 -2.18
C ARG A 94 -32.42 3.83 -2.62
N GLN A 95 -33.38 4.69 -2.88
CA GLN A 95 -34.72 4.26 -3.29
C GLN A 95 -34.64 3.34 -4.52
N GLY A 96 -35.20 2.14 -4.43
CA GLY A 96 -35.18 1.12 -5.50
C GLY A 96 -33.87 0.36 -5.69
N SER A 97 -32.74 0.73 -5.02
CA SER A 97 -31.44 0.09 -5.28
C SER A 97 -30.81 -0.59 -4.05
N GLY A 98 -31.44 -0.58 -2.89
CA GLY A 98 -31.01 -1.29 -1.68
C GLY A 98 -30.19 -0.46 -0.68
N THR A 99 -29.52 -1.15 0.25
CA THR A 99 -28.70 -0.56 1.31
C THR A 99 -27.22 -0.66 0.91
N TRP A 100 -26.47 0.41 1.07
CA TRP A 100 -25.09 0.55 0.66
C TRP A 100 -24.22 0.93 1.85
N THR A 101 -23.02 0.39 1.91
CA THR A 101 -22.03 0.70 2.95
C THR A 101 -21.54 2.14 2.84
N ALA A 102 -21.34 2.78 4.00
CA ALA A 102 -20.87 4.14 4.15
C ALA A 102 -19.99 4.28 5.41
N LEU A 103 -19.39 5.44 5.60
CA LEU A 103 -18.84 5.86 6.89
C LEU A 103 -19.64 7.05 7.45
N PRO A 104 -19.72 7.18 8.79
CA PRO A 104 -20.29 8.37 9.42
C PRO A 104 -19.63 9.64 8.89
N GLU A 105 -20.43 10.67 8.59
CA GLU A 105 -19.91 11.97 8.15
C GLU A 105 -19.07 12.62 9.26
N GLY A 106 -17.90 13.13 8.90
CA GLY A 106 -17.09 13.93 9.83
C GLY A 106 -15.56 13.85 9.68
N ARG A 107 -15.01 12.98 8.82
CA ARG A 107 -13.55 12.86 8.71
C ARG A 107 -13.08 12.62 7.27
N THR A 108 -12.71 13.70 6.59
CA THR A 108 -12.03 13.63 5.28
C THR A 108 -10.54 13.86 5.49
N PRO A 109 -9.65 12.92 5.17
CA PRO A 109 -8.23 13.18 5.11
C PRO A 109 -7.96 14.14 3.94
N SER A 110 -7.39 15.29 4.19
CA SER A 110 -6.82 16.14 3.13
C SER A 110 -5.34 15.83 3.01
N GLY A 111 -4.95 15.12 1.94
CA GLY A 111 -3.56 14.81 1.66
C GLY A 111 -2.87 15.93 0.89
N ILE A 112 -2.04 16.73 1.54
CA ILE A 112 -1.01 17.54 0.89
C ILE A 112 0.31 17.16 1.54
N ALA A 113 1.25 16.63 0.74
CA ALA A 113 2.58 16.24 1.21
C ALA A 113 3.28 17.45 1.85
N ARG A 114 3.63 17.34 3.12
CA ARG A 114 4.50 18.31 3.80
C ARG A 114 5.92 17.82 3.62
N LEU A 115 6.75 18.64 2.98
CA LEU A 115 8.19 18.44 2.99
C LEU A 115 8.65 18.40 4.44
N LEU A 116 9.58 17.51 4.75
CA LEU A 116 10.24 17.48 6.06
C LEU A 116 10.84 18.87 6.31
N ASP A 117 10.51 19.43 7.46
CA ASP A 117 11.18 20.64 7.92
C ASP A 117 12.64 20.24 8.26
N PRO A 118 13.65 20.83 7.64
CA PRO A 118 15.05 20.51 7.95
C PRO A 118 15.44 20.76 9.39
N GLU A 119 14.70 21.63 10.11
CA GLU A 119 14.92 21.96 11.52
C GLU A 119 14.13 21.03 12.47
N ASP A 120 13.31 20.12 11.94
CA ASP A 120 12.51 19.23 12.75
C ASP A 120 13.39 18.12 13.38
N THR A 121 13.50 18.17 14.69
CA THR A 121 14.27 17.21 15.51
C THR A 121 13.44 16.00 15.95
N ALA A 122 12.21 15.86 15.48
CA ALA A 122 11.35 14.73 15.83
C ALA A 122 11.92 13.42 15.30
N ILE A 123 11.77 12.36 16.08
CA ILE A 123 12.06 10.98 15.63
C ILE A 123 11.06 10.64 14.52
N ASP A 124 11.55 10.41 13.29
CA ASP A 124 10.70 10.08 12.14
C ASP A 124 10.40 8.58 12.08
N LEU A 125 9.16 8.22 12.41
CA LEU A 125 8.55 6.90 12.19
C LEU A 125 7.42 6.95 11.14
N ALA A 126 7.32 8.03 10.37
CA ALA A 126 6.44 8.10 9.21
C ALA A 126 7.09 7.48 7.96
N SER A 127 8.42 7.61 7.82
CA SER A 127 9.18 7.09 6.69
C SER A 127 9.68 5.66 6.95
N ALA A 128 9.37 4.73 6.04
CA ALA A 128 9.90 3.36 6.06
C ALA A 128 11.05 3.23 5.03
N ALA A 129 12.16 3.95 5.26
CA ALA A 129 13.30 3.98 4.36
C ALA A 129 14.61 3.90 5.14
N PRO A 130 15.40 2.82 4.99
CA PRO A 130 16.69 2.69 5.66
C PRO A 130 17.77 3.53 4.96
N GLY A 131 18.80 3.95 5.73
CA GLY A 131 20.01 4.56 5.18
C GLY A 131 20.92 3.55 4.50
N LEU A 132 21.90 4.01 3.70
CA LEU A 132 22.95 3.20 3.10
C LEU A 132 24.20 3.26 3.97
N PRO A 133 24.96 2.16 4.15
CA PRO A 133 26.30 2.23 4.75
C PRO A 133 27.19 3.18 3.95
N GLU A 134 27.84 4.13 4.62
CA GLU A 134 28.67 5.16 4.00
C GLU A 134 29.76 4.54 3.10
N GLN A 135 30.45 3.51 3.58
CA GLN A 135 31.53 2.87 2.82
C GLN A 135 31.03 2.28 1.50
N ALA A 136 29.83 1.69 1.48
CA ALA A 136 29.27 1.14 0.24
C ALA A 136 29.01 2.23 -0.81
N LEU A 137 28.59 3.42 -0.37
CA LEU A 137 28.41 4.57 -1.25
C LEU A 137 29.75 5.11 -1.77
N LEU A 138 30.75 5.25 -0.89
CA LEU A 138 32.09 5.74 -1.26
C LEU A 138 32.78 4.78 -2.24
N ASP A 139 32.69 3.48 -2.02
CA ASP A 139 33.22 2.46 -2.93
C ASP A 139 32.56 2.55 -4.31
N ALA A 140 31.24 2.70 -4.35
CA ALA A 140 30.51 2.86 -5.60
C ALA A 140 30.90 4.15 -6.34
N LEU A 141 31.03 5.28 -5.64
CA LEU A 141 31.48 6.55 -6.21
C LEU A 141 32.88 6.44 -6.83
N THR A 142 33.79 5.79 -6.13
CA THR A 142 35.19 5.56 -6.64
C THR A 142 35.17 4.78 -7.95
N GLN A 143 34.29 3.75 -8.05
CA GLN A 143 34.21 2.92 -9.26
C GLN A 143 33.57 3.66 -10.45
N VAL A 144 32.63 4.58 -10.21
CA VAL A 144 31.85 5.22 -11.29
C VAL A 144 32.45 6.54 -11.78
N THR A 145 33.35 7.17 -11.02
CA THR A 145 33.96 8.46 -11.38
C THR A 145 34.61 8.46 -12.76
N PRO A 146 35.46 7.46 -13.12
CA PRO A 146 36.05 7.41 -14.47
C PRO A 146 35.00 7.25 -15.57
N ARG A 147 33.99 6.44 -15.32
CA ARG A 147 32.90 6.16 -16.29
C ARG A 147 32.00 7.37 -16.54
N LEU A 148 31.78 8.19 -15.52
CA LEU A 148 31.02 9.42 -15.67
C LEU A 148 31.65 10.37 -16.68
N ALA A 149 32.98 10.45 -16.73
CA ALA A 149 33.71 11.27 -17.70
C ALA A 149 33.43 10.82 -19.14
N GLU A 150 33.26 9.51 -19.40
CA GLU A 150 32.91 8.98 -20.72
C GLU A 150 31.55 9.47 -21.18
N HIS A 151 30.57 9.56 -20.29
CA HIS A 151 29.23 10.06 -20.61
C HIS A 151 29.17 11.58 -20.81
N ALA A 152 30.12 12.35 -20.27
CA ALA A 152 30.13 13.81 -20.39
C ALA A 152 30.33 14.29 -21.86
N HIS A 153 30.75 13.44 -22.75
CA HIS A 153 30.89 13.73 -24.19
C HIS A 153 29.62 13.44 -25.00
N THR A 154 28.54 12.99 -24.34
CA THR A 154 27.23 12.68 -24.96
C THR A 154 26.17 13.67 -24.48
N PRO A 155 25.01 13.78 -25.13
CA PRO A 155 23.88 14.56 -24.62
C PRO A 155 23.34 14.09 -23.26
N GLY A 156 23.68 12.87 -22.82
CA GLY A 156 23.28 12.31 -21.54
C GLY A 156 21.82 11.84 -21.43
N TYR A 157 21.04 11.93 -22.49
CA TYR A 157 19.63 11.48 -22.48
C TYR A 157 19.52 10.00 -22.75
N HIS A 158 19.00 9.25 -21.77
CA HIS A 158 18.75 7.82 -21.87
C HIS A 158 17.30 7.50 -21.49
N PRO A 159 16.33 7.64 -22.42
CA PRO A 159 14.91 7.46 -22.09
C PRO A 159 14.56 6.08 -21.54
N TYR A 160 15.26 5.04 -21.96
CA TYR A 160 15.11 3.68 -21.43
C TYR A 160 15.92 3.45 -20.16
N GLY A 161 16.92 4.27 -19.88
CA GLY A 161 17.99 4.07 -18.91
C GLY A 161 19.27 3.54 -19.54
N LEU A 162 20.36 3.57 -18.78
CA LEU A 162 21.66 3.09 -19.21
C LEU A 162 21.62 1.60 -19.56
N PRO A 163 22.25 1.15 -20.67
CA PRO A 163 22.23 -0.25 -21.10
C PRO A 163 22.73 -1.22 -20.03
N GLU A 164 23.80 -0.87 -19.33
CA GLU A 164 24.38 -1.70 -18.26
C GLU A 164 23.46 -1.84 -17.05
N LEU A 165 22.71 -0.81 -16.67
CA LEU A 165 21.75 -0.91 -15.57
C LEU A 165 20.54 -1.75 -15.99
N ARG A 166 20.06 -1.58 -17.22
CA ARG A 166 18.98 -2.43 -17.76
C ARG A 166 19.41 -3.89 -17.81
N ALA A 167 20.64 -4.18 -18.23
CA ALA A 167 21.19 -5.53 -18.24
C ALA A 167 21.30 -6.11 -16.81
N ALA A 168 21.81 -5.34 -15.85
CA ALA A 168 21.94 -5.78 -14.47
C ALA A 168 20.57 -6.10 -13.83
N VAL A 169 19.55 -5.28 -14.09
CA VAL A 169 18.19 -5.52 -13.63
C VAL A 169 17.58 -6.76 -14.31
N ALA A 170 17.76 -6.91 -15.64
CA ALA A 170 17.27 -8.08 -16.37
C ALA A 170 17.90 -9.39 -15.87
N GLU A 171 19.21 -9.39 -15.63
CA GLU A 171 19.92 -10.53 -15.05
C GLU A 171 19.41 -10.87 -13.65
N ARG A 172 19.11 -9.87 -12.82
CA ARG A 172 18.51 -10.08 -11.50
C ARG A 172 17.18 -10.83 -11.59
N PHE A 173 16.28 -10.48 -12.51
CA PHE A 173 15.03 -11.21 -12.73
C PHE A 173 15.26 -12.62 -13.23
N THR A 174 16.21 -12.80 -14.16
CA THR A 174 16.57 -14.12 -14.72
C THR A 174 17.09 -15.05 -13.62
N ARG A 175 18.00 -14.57 -12.77
CA ARG A 175 18.52 -15.34 -11.62
C ARG A 175 17.40 -15.71 -10.60
N ARG A 176 16.36 -14.91 -10.51
CA ARG A 176 15.20 -15.16 -9.64
C ARG A 176 14.09 -15.99 -10.33
N GLY A 177 14.36 -16.56 -11.50
CA GLY A 177 13.48 -17.49 -12.20
C GLY A 177 12.54 -16.87 -13.23
N VAL A 178 12.74 -15.61 -13.63
CA VAL A 178 11.96 -14.96 -14.69
C VAL A 178 12.90 -14.50 -15.81
N ALA A 179 13.00 -15.31 -16.88
CA ALA A 179 13.80 -14.93 -18.05
C ALA A 179 13.42 -13.53 -18.52
N THR A 180 14.39 -12.63 -18.55
CA THR A 180 14.15 -11.21 -18.84
C THR A 180 15.30 -10.66 -19.68
N MET A 181 14.97 -9.95 -20.75
CA MET A 181 15.91 -9.27 -21.62
C MET A 181 15.97 -7.78 -21.24
N PRO A 182 17.10 -7.09 -21.52
CA PRO A 182 17.23 -5.65 -21.26
C PRO A 182 16.14 -4.79 -21.91
N GLU A 183 15.59 -5.22 -23.04
CA GLU A 183 14.49 -4.55 -23.75
C GLU A 183 13.16 -4.54 -22.97
N GLN A 184 13.05 -5.42 -21.98
CA GLN A 184 11.90 -5.52 -21.07
C GLN A 184 12.04 -4.63 -19.83
N ILE A 185 13.12 -3.86 -19.71
CA ILE A 185 13.41 -3.00 -18.57
C ILE A 185 13.40 -1.54 -18.97
N LEU A 186 12.64 -0.73 -18.22
CA LEU A 186 12.69 0.73 -18.21
C LEU A 186 13.19 1.21 -16.85
N VAL A 187 14.30 1.93 -16.83
CA VAL A 187 14.81 2.54 -15.59
C VAL A 187 14.03 3.79 -15.25
N THR A 188 13.66 3.98 -13.99
CA THR A 188 12.85 5.10 -13.52
C THR A 188 13.44 5.78 -12.29
N ALA A 189 12.97 6.98 -11.95
CA ALA A 189 13.34 7.69 -10.72
C ALA A 189 12.59 7.13 -9.49
N GLY A 190 12.76 5.82 -9.22
CA GLY A 190 12.10 5.06 -8.17
C GLY A 190 10.73 4.50 -8.59
N ALA A 191 10.16 3.66 -7.70
CA ALA A 191 8.89 2.96 -7.94
C ALA A 191 7.69 3.90 -8.15
N GLN A 192 7.64 5.03 -7.44
CA GLN A 192 6.55 6.01 -7.59
C GLN A 192 6.50 6.60 -9.01
N HIS A 193 7.67 6.90 -9.60
CA HIS A 193 7.74 7.36 -10.99
C HIS A 193 7.30 6.24 -11.95
N ALA A 194 7.75 5.01 -11.72
CA ALA A 194 7.32 3.83 -12.49
C ALA A 194 5.79 3.70 -12.50
N LEU A 195 5.16 3.75 -11.32
CA LEU A 195 3.70 3.69 -11.20
C LEU A 195 3.01 4.83 -11.96
N THR A 196 3.50 6.06 -11.81
CA THR A 196 2.91 7.23 -12.49
C THR A 196 2.96 7.09 -14.02
N LEU A 197 4.08 6.61 -14.58
CA LEU A 197 4.19 6.33 -16.00
C LEU A 197 3.22 5.24 -16.46
N VAL A 198 3.12 4.14 -15.71
CA VAL A 198 2.21 3.03 -16.04
C VAL A 198 0.75 3.48 -15.99
N LEU A 199 0.34 4.22 -14.95
CA LEU A 199 -1.02 4.75 -14.85
C LEU A 199 -1.33 5.72 -16.01
N GLY A 200 -0.38 6.60 -16.35
CA GLY A 200 -0.56 7.55 -17.43
C GLY A 200 -0.67 6.91 -18.82
N LEU A 201 -0.04 5.73 -19.03
CA LEU A 201 -0.12 5.01 -20.30
C LEU A 201 -1.39 4.15 -20.42
N LEU A 202 -1.72 3.42 -19.35
CA LEU A 202 -2.74 2.37 -19.40
C LEU A 202 -4.13 2.84 -18.98
N CYS A 203 -4.23 3.97 -18.28
CA CYS A 203 -5.49 4.43 -17.70
C CYS A 203 -5.89 5.81 -18.21
N ARG A 204 -7.20 6.03 -18.30
CA ARG A 204 -7.84 7.32 -18.58
C ARG A 204 -8.65 7.78 -17.37
N PRO A 205 -8.89 9.08 -17.20
CA PRO A 205 -9.78 9.57 -16.15
C PRO A 205 -11.13 8.84 -16.16
N GLY A 206 -11.53 8.30 -15.02
CA GLY A 206 -12.75 7.52 -14.87
C GLY A 206 -12.59 6.00 -14.97
N ASP A 207 -11.43 5.51 -15.43
CA ASP A 207 -11.16 4.07 -15.48
C ASP A 207 -11.12 3.45 -14.07
N ARG A 208 -11.52 2.19 -14.00
CA ARG A 208 -11.54 1.42 -12.75
C ARG A 208 -10.19 0.78 -12.50
N VAL A 209 -9.64 1.00 -11.33
CA VAL A 209 -8.38 0.39 -10.87
C VAL A 209 -8.62 -0.34 -9.57
N MET A 210 -8.32 -1.63 -9.52
CA MET A 210 -8.38 -2.40 -8.29
C MET A 210 -7.14 -2.11 -7.44
N VAL A 211 -7.35 -1.89 -6.14
CA VAL A 211 -6.30 -1.64 -5.15
C VAL A 211 -6.55 -2.43 -3.90
N GLU A 212 -5.49 -2.85 -3.25
CA GLU A 212 -5.53 -3.39 -1.90
C GLU A 212 -5.97 -2.31 -0.89
N ASN A 213 -6.60 -2.72 0.21
CA ASN A 213 -7.05 -1.81 1.24
C ASN A 213 -6.87 -2.46 2.64
N PRO A 214 -5.90 -1.96 3.43
CA PRO A 214 -5.07 -0.77 3.22
C PRO A 214 -4.08 -0.94 2.06
N SER A 215 -3.44 0.15 1.61
CA SER A 215 -2.43 0.13 0.56
C SER A 215 -1.40 1.26 0.72
N TYR A 216 -0.43 1.31 -0.19
CA TYR A 216 0.60 2.36 -0.21
C TYR A 216 -0.02 3.74 -0.51
N PRO A 217 0.10 4.72 0.42
CA PRO A 217 -0.60 6.00 0.31
C PRO A 217 -0.28 6.79 -0.96
N ASN A 218 0.99 6.79 -1.40
CA ASN A 218 1.36 7.55 -2.59
C ASN A 218 0.85 6.90 -3.89
N ALA A 219 0.58 5.58 -3.89
CA ALA A 219 -0.10 4.92 -5.00
C ALA A 219 -1.57 5.36 -5.06
N LEU A 220 -2.26 5.37 -3.91
CA LEU A 220 -3.63 5.87 -3.80
C LEU A 220 -3.74 7.32 -4.26
N GLU A 221 -2.79 8.17 -3.86
CA GLU A 221 -2.74 9.57 -4.28
C GLU A 221 -2.46 9.73 -5.78
N ALA A 222 -1.56 8.91 -6.37
CA ALA A 222 -1.33 8.93 -7.82
C ALA A 222 -2.59 8.57 -8.60
N MET A 223 -3.34 7.56 -8.17
CA MET A 223 -4.61 7.17 -8.78
C MET A 223 -5.66 8.25 -8.63
N ARG A 224 -5.75 8.91 -7.45
CA ARG A 224 -6.66 10.03 -7.22
C ARG A 224 -6.34 11.21 -8.13
N ARG A 225 -5.06 11.58 -8.29
CA ARG A 225 -4.62 12.65 -9.20
C ARG A 225 -4.91 12.32 -10.65
N ALA A 226 -4.76 11.06 -11.05
CA ALA A 226 -5.13 10.58 -12.37
C ALA A 226 -6.67 10.46 -12.56
N ARG A 227 -7.47 10.84 -11.54
CA ARG A 227 -8.94 10.76 -11.55
C ARG A 227 -9.48 9.36 -11.84
N LEU A 228 -8.79 8.33 -11.33
CA LEU A 228 -9.20 6.94 -11.47
C LEU A 228 -10.24 6.57 -10.41
N ARG A 229 -11.05 5.57 -10.71
CA ARG A 229 -12.04 5.00 -9.78
C ARG A 229 -11.42 3.78 -9.10
N THR A 230 -11.02 3.92 -7.84
CA THR A 230 -10.46 2.82 -7.07
C THR A 230 -11.54 1.82 -6.66
N LEU A 231 -11.24 0.53 -6.84
CA LEU A 231 -12.03 -0.61 -6.38
C LEU A 231 -11.21 -1.29 -5.28
N SER A 232 -11.50 -0.99 -4.04
CA SER A 232 -10.76 -1.54 -2.92
C SER A 232 -11.09 -3.01 -2.68
N VAL A 233 -10.05 -3.83 -2.40
CA VAL A 233 -10.16 -5.22 -1.94
C VAL A 233 -9.43 -5.34 -0.61
N PRO A 234 -9.99 -6.06 0.38
CA PRO A 234 -9.42 -6.09 1.72
C PRO A 234 -8.13 -6.91 1.77
N VAL A 235 -7.16 -6.37 2.51
CA VAL A 235 -6.01 -7.11 3.05
C VAL A 235 -6.07 -7.01 4.56
N THR A 236 -6.20 -8.14 5.21
CA THR A 236 -6.32 -8.24 6.67
C THR A 236 -4.99 -8.62 7.31
N ASP A 237 -4.95 -8.79 8.62
CA ASP A 237 -3.78 -9.31 9.33
C ASP A 237 -3.44 -10.76 8.92
N THR A 238 -4.40 -11.48 8.34
CA THR A 238 -4.22 -12.86 7.84
C THR A 238 -3.97 -12.94 6.34
N GLY A 239 -3.90 -11.81 5.62
CA GLY A 239 -3.66 -11.71 4.19
C GLY A 239 -4.88 -11.29 3.38
N TRP A 240 -4.93 -11.73 2.13
CA TRP A 240 -5.91 -11.29 1.13
C TRP A 240 -7.20 -12.10 1.20
N ASP A 241 -8.33 -11.43 1.02
CA ASP A 241 -9.58 -12.13 0.70
C ASP A 241 -9.63 -12.38 -0.82
N ILE A 242 -9.12 -13.54 -1.21
CA ILE A 242 -9.03 -13.93 -2.62
C ILE A 242 -10.40 -14.08 -3.28
N GLU A 243 -11.43 -14.48 -2.55
CA GLU A 243 -12.77 -14.65 -3.11
C GLU A 243 -13.41 -13.29 -3.44
N ILE A 244 -13.25 -12.30 -2.55
CA ILE A 244 -13.65 -10.91 -2.82
C ILE A 244 -12.87 -10.37 -4.01
N THR A 245 -11.58 -10.63 -4.07
CA THR A 245 -10.72 -10.16 -5.15
C THR A 245 -11.12 -10.75 -6.50
N GLU A 246 -11.29 -12.07 -6.61
CA GLU A 246 -11.77 -12.73 -7.82
C GLU A 246 -13.17 -12.24 -8.25
N SER A 247 -14.05 -12.03 -7.26
CA SER A 247 -15.39 -11.48 -7.51
C SER A 247 -15.31 -10.06 -8.07
N THR A 248 -14.37 -9.24 -7.56
CA THR A 248 -14.13 -7.87 -8.04
C THR A 248 -13.66 -7.86 -9.50
N PHE A 249 -12.72 -8.72 -9.87
CA PHE A 249 -12.29 -8.87 -11.27
C PHE A 249 -13.47 -9.22 -12.18
N ARG A 250 -14.32 -10.17 -11.78
CA ARG A 250 -15.47 -10.61 -12.58
C ARG A 250 -16.54 -9.53 -12.73
N GLN A 251 -16.87 -8.83 -11.64
CA GLN A 251 -18.01 -7.91 -11.62
C GLN A 251 -17.67 -6.52 -12.14
N ALA A 252 -16.46 -6.06 -11.84
CA ALA A 252 -16.08 -4.69 -12.12
C ALA A 252 -15.16 -4.53 -13.33
N ILE A 253 -14.52 -5.61 -13.80
CA ILE A 253 -13.62 -5.63 -14.96
C ILE A 253 -12.67 -4.41 -14.90
N PRO A 254 -11.74 -4.35 -13.91
CA PRO A 254 -10.84 -3.23 -13.78
C PRO A 254 -9.87 -3.18 -14.98
N GLN A 255 -9.48 -1.97 -15.38
CA GLN A 255 -8.43 -1.76 -16.39
C GLN A 255 -7.08 -2.29 -15.89
N LEU A 256 -6.84 -2.12 -14.57
CA LEU A 256 -5.58 -2.44 -13.93
C LEU A 256 -5.84 -2.81 -12.46
N ALA A 257 -5.00 -3.69 -11.91
CA ALA A 257 -4.90 -3.94 -10.47
C ALA A 257 -3.47 -3.63 -9.99
N TYR A 258 -3.36 -2.86 -8.90
CA TYR A 258 -2.09 -2.57 -8.22
C TYR A 258 -1.98 -3.42 -6.96
N LEU A 259 -0.90 -4.19 -6.85
CA LEU A 259 -0.68 -5.21 -5.82
C LEU A 259 0.70 -5.04 -5.15
N LEU A 260 0.75 -5.29 -3.83
CA LEU A 260 1.97 -5.39 -3.02
C LEU A 260 2.03 -6.79 -2.36
N PRO A 261 2.30 -7.86 -3.12
CA PRO A 261 2.19 -9.23 -2.60
C PRO A 261 3.30 -9.62 -1.62
N ASP A 262 4.39 -8.87 -1.58
CA ASP A 262 5.60 -9.19 -0.84
C ASP A 262 5.75 -8.27 0.37
N PHE A 263 5.54 -8.82 1.59
CA PHE A 263 5.64 -8.06 2.84
C PHE A 263 4.84 -6.75 2.78
N HIS A 264 3.58 -6.90 2.45
CA HIS A 264 2.61 -5.85 2.11
C HIS A 264 2.73 -4.59 2.98
N ASN A 265 2.79 -3.42 2.37
CA ASN A 265 2.75 -2.15 3.08
C ASN A 265 1.29 -1.65 3.19
N PRO A 266 0.68 -1.57 4.41
CA PRO A 266 1.36 -1.56 5.72
C PRO A 266 1.31 -2.87 6.52
N THR A 267 0.57 -3.92 6.11
CA THR A 267 0.22 -5.06 6.96
C THR A 267 1.38 -6.03 7.24
N GLY A 268 2.42 -6.03 6.40
CA GLY A 268 3.55 -6.96 6.50
C GLY A 268 3.25 -8.37 5.99
N CYS A 269 2.05 -8.64 5.49
CA CYS A 269 1.66 -9.94 4.97
C CYS A 269 2.46 -10.35 3.72
N LEU A 270 2.71 -11.64 3.58
CA LEU A 270 3.29 -12.26 2.38
C LEU A 270 2.22 -13.10 1.70
N MET A 271 1.94 -12.80 0.43
CA MET A 271 0.93 -13.53 -0.34
C MET A 271 1.40 -14.95 -0.65
N PRO A 272 0.63 -15.99 -0.26
CA PRO A 272 0.92 -17.39 -0.59
C PRO A 272 0.96 -17.64 -2.10
N ASP A 273 1.76 -18.60 -2.53
CA ASP A 273 1.90 -18.95 -3.96
C ASP A 273 0.58 -19.33 -4.63
N GLU A 274 -0.31 -20.04 -3.94
CA GLU A 274 -1.62 -20.42 -4.45
C GLU A 274 -2.50 -19.20 -4.74
N GLU A 275 -2.45 -18.20 -3.87
CA GLU A 275 -3.17 -16.95 -4.05
C GLU A 275 -2.61 -16.12 -5.21
N ARG A 276 -1.28 -16.10 -5.39
CA ARG A 276 -0.63 -15.47 -6.57
C ARG A 276 -1.14 -16.06 -7.87
N VAL A 277 -1.25 -17.39 -7.95
CA VAL A 277 -1.77 -18.09 -9.13
C VAL A 277 -3.25 -17.77 -9.36
N ARG A 278 -4.06 -17.73 -8.31
CA ARG A 278 -5.50 -17.37 -8.39
C ARG A 278 -5.67 -15.92 -8.89
N MET A 279 -4.87 -15.01 -8.36
CA MET A 279 -4.85 -13.60 -8.75
C MET A 279 -4.51 -13.43 -10.24
N LEU A 280 -3.44 -14.09 -10.71
CA LEU A 280 -3.04 -14.08 -12.12
C LEU A 280 -4.15 -14.58 -13.04
N ARG A 281 -4.77 -15.71 -12.70
CA ARG A 281 -5.88 -16.28 -13.48
C ARG A 281 -7.12 -15.36 -13.49
N ALA A 282 -7.40 -14.69 -12.39
CA ALA A 282 -8.53 -13.75 -12.32
C ALA A 282 -8.29 -12.52 -13.20
N ALA A 283 -7.10 -11.96 -13.18
CA ALA A 283 -6.70 -10.85 -14.04
C ALA A 283 -6.70 -11.24 -15.52
N GLU A 284 -6.13 -12.40 -15.87
CA GLU A 284 -6.12 -12.93 -17.24
C GLU A 284 -7.54 -13.07 -17.80
N ARG A 285 -8.46 -13.67 -17.03
CA ARG A 285 -9.86 -13.84 -17.44
C ARG A 285 -10.61 -12.51 -17.63
N SER A 286 -10.25 -11.48 -16.88
CA SER A 286 -10.87 -10.15 -16.97
C SER A 286 -10.21 -9.24 -18.01
N GLY A 287 -9.03 -9.62 -18.53
CA GLY A 287 -8.21 -8.77 -19.41
C GLY A 287 -7.50 -7.63 -18.69
N ALA A 288 -7.45 -7.65 -17.35
CA ALA A 288 -6.84 -6.59 -16.55
C ALA A 288 -5.31 -6.69 -16.52
N TRP A 289 -4.65 -5.54 -16.53
CA TRP A 289 -3.21 -5.46 -16.24
C TRP A 289 -2.96 -5.68 -14.74
N LEU A 290 -1.90 -6.41 -14.41
CA LEU A 290 -1.38 -6.49 -13.05
C LEU A 290 -0.13 -5.62 -12.92
N VAL A 291 -0.18 -4.62 -12.08
CA VAL A 291 0.98 -3.82 -11.66
C VAL A 291 1.38 -4.32 -10.28
N VAL A 292 2.49 -5.05 -10.23
CA VAL A 292 3.00 -5.69 -9.02
C VAL A 292 4.19 -4.90 -8.52
N ASP A 293 4.06 -4.35 -7.32
CA ASP A 293 5.11 -3.63 -6.64
C ASP A 293 5.95 -4.60 -5.79
N GLU A 294 7.14 -4.93 -6.28
CA GLU A 294 8.10 -5.83 -5.62
C GLU A 294 9.21 -5.06 -4.88
N THR A 295 8.97 -3.83 -4.48
CA THR A 295 9.98 -3.01 -3.79
C THR A 295 10.43 -3.58 -2.44
N LEU A 296 9.62 -4.43 -1.81
CA LEU A 296 9.92 -5.08 -0.54
C LEU A 296 10.34 -6.56 -0.69
N ALA A 297 10.30 -7.13 -1.88
CA ALA A 297 10.49 -8.57 -2.13
C ALA A 297 11.83 -9.15 -1.60
N ASP A 298 12.88 -8.32 -1.51
CA ASP A 298 14.19 -8.75 -0.98
C ASP A 298 14.30 -8.65 0.54
N LEU A 299 13.29 -8.09 1.21
CA LEU A 299 13.32 -7.85 2.65
C LEU A 299 12.70 -8.99 3.45
N ALA A 300 12.96 -10.22 3.04
CA ALA A 300 12.61 -11.45 3.74
C ALA A 300 13.45 -11.59 5.00
N LEU A 301 12.84 -11.61 6.17
CA LEU A 301 13.55 -11.71 7.45
C LEU A 301 13.57 -13.16 7.97
N ASP A 302 12.42 -13.83 8.03
CA ASP A 302 12.25 -15.13 8.66
C ASP A 302 11.87 -16.24 7.66
N VAL A 303 11.67 -15.87 6.42
CA VAL A 303 11.28 -16.78 5.33
C VAL A 303 12.23 -16.60 4.15
N PRO A 304 12.31 -17.54 3.20
CA PRO A 304 13.00 -17.31 1.94
C PRO A 304 12.42 -16.13 1.16
N ALA A 305 13.27 -15.41 0.42
CA ALA A 305 12.79 -14.35 -0.45
C ALA A 305 11.82 -14.92 -1.50
N PRO A 306 10.62 -14.34 -1.66
CA PRO A 306 9.64 -14.84 -2.60
C PRO A 306 10.15 -14.74 -4.04
N PRO A 307 9.81 -15.68 -4.91
CA PRO A 307 10.12 -15.54 -6.33
C PRO A 307 9.32 -14.36 -6.92
N PRO A 308 9.80 -13.74 -8.02
CA PRO A 308 9.04 -12.69 -8.69
C PRO A 308 7.63 -13.14 -9.03
N PHE A 309 6.65 -12.28 -8.84
CA PHE A 309 5.25 -12.61 -9.08
C PHE A 309 5.00 -13.12 -10.52
N ALA A 310 5.68 -12.52 -11.48
CA ALA A 310 5.63 -12.92 -12.89
C ALA A 310 6.10 -14.36 -13.16
N SER A 311 6.84 -15.01 -12.23
CA SER A 311 7.27 -16.40 -12.37
C SER A 311 6.12 -17.40 -12.32
N ARG A 312 4.97 -17.00 -11.80
CA ARG A 312 3.75 -17.80 -11.70
C ARG A 312 2.80 -17.58 -12.88
N ALA A 313 3.11 -16.64 -13.76
CA ALA A 313 2.27 -16.37 -14.92
C ALA A 313 2.35 -17.49 -15.96
N THR A 314 1.20 -17.83 -16.57
CA THR A 314 1.16 -18.71 -17.74
C THR A 314 1.82 -18.02 -18.94
N PRO A 315 2.27 -18.76 -19.96
CA PRO A 315 2.83 -18.14 -21.16
C PRO A 315 1.91 -17.09 -21.82
N GLY A 316 0.59 -17.29 -21.75
CA GLY A 316 -0.41 -16.31 -22.26
C GLY A 316 -0.59 -15.11 -21.32
N GLY A 317 -0.60 -15.32 -20.01
CA GLY A 317 -0.82 -14.28 -18.99
C GLY A 317 0.42 -13.46 -18.64
N ALA A 318 1.62 -13.93 -18.99
CA ALA A 318 2.88 -13.23 -18.70
C ALA A 318 2.96 -11.83 -19.34
N GLY A 319 2.23 -11.60 -20.43
CA GLY A 319 2.15 -10.31 -21.11
C GLY A 319 1.34 -9.25 -20.39
N GLN A 320 0.57 -9.61 -19.36
CA GLN A 320 -0.26 -8.68 -18.57
C GLN A 320 0.32 -8.32 -17.21
N VAL A 321 1.52 -8.84 -16.86
CA VAL A 321 2.19 -8.53 -15.61
C VAL A 321 3.27 -7.49 -15.81
N ILE A 322 3.11 -6.37 -15.14
CA ILE A 322 4.07 -5.28 -15.04
C ILE A 322 4.65 -5.31 -13.64
N THR A 323 5.96 -5.52 -13.50
CA THR A 323 6.62 -5.47 -12.20
C THR A 323 7.31 -4.12 -12.00
N ILE A 324 7.05 -3.50 -10.85
CA ILE A 324 7.75 -2.30 -10.38
C ILE A 324 8.74 -2.72 -9.31
N GLY A 325 9.97 -2.24 -9.43
CA GLY A 325 11.01 -2.44 -8.44
C GLY A 325 11.78 -1.17 -8.12
N SER A 326 12.49 -1.18 -6.99
CA SER A 326 13.29 -0.02 -6.57
C SER A 326 14.43 -0.43 -5.64
N MET A 327 15.51 0.35 -5.63
CA MET A 327 16.60 0.24 -4.67
C MET A 327 16.33 0.98 -3.35
N SER A 328 15.22 1.74 -3.26
CA SER A 328 14.95 2.64 -2.13
C SER A 328 14.82 1.92 -0.79
N LYS A 329 14.39 0.65 -0.78
CA LYS A 329 14.13 -0.11 0.46
C LYS A 329 15.27 -1.06 0.81
N THR A 330 15.99 -1.57 -0.16
CA THR A 330 17.13 -2.47 0.02
C THR A 330 18.45 -1.71 0.20
N HIS A 331 18.61 -0.59 -0.47
CA HIS A 331 19.83 0.21 -0.45
C HIS A 331 19.57 1.58 0.20
N TRP A 332 19.07 2.55 -0.56
CA TRP A 332 18.82 3.89 -0.05
C TRP A 332 17.82 4.66 -0.92
N GLY A 333 16.86 5.32 -0.28
CA GLY A 333 15.85 6.14 -0.97
C GLY A 333 16.45 7.32 -1.74
N GLY A 334 17.58 7.85 -1.32
CA GLY A 334 18.28 8.97 -1.96
C GLY A 334 18.86 8.64 -3.33
N LEU A 335 19.09 7.36 -3.68
CA LEU A 335 19.53 6.96 -5.02
C LEU A 335 18.48 7.22 -6.10
N ARG A 336 17.21 7.36 -5.73
CA ARG A 336 16.12 7.58 -6.69
C ARG A 336 16.10 6.60 -7.86
N MET A 337 16.52 5.34 -7.63
CA MET A 337 16.58 4.29 -8.66
C MET A 337 15.45 3.28 -8.51
N GLY A 338 14.74 3.07 -9.62
CA GLY A 338 13.71 2.05 -9.78
C GLY A 338 13.63 1.60 -11.24
N TRP A 339 12.71 0.68 -11.49
CA TRP A 339 12.48 0.14 -12.83
C TRP A 339 11.06 -0.36 -13.00
N VAL A 340 10.65 -0.44 -14.26
CA VAL A 340 9.53 -1.23 -14.74
C VAL A 340 10.09 -2.41 -15.50
N ARG A 341 9.62 -3.63 -15.20
CA ARG A 341 9.74 -4.80 -16.07
C ARG A 341 8.38 -5.08 -16.71
N ALA A 342 8.35 -5.09 -18.03
CA ALA A 342 7.14 -5.30 -18.81
C ALA A 342 7.49 -5.90 -20.19
N PRO A 343 6.52 -6.32 -21.03
CA PRO A 343 6.78 -6.66 -22.43
C PRO A 343 7.51 -5.53 -23.15
N ALA A 344 8.47 -5.85 -24.01
CA ALA A 344 9.34 -4.88 -24.68
C ALA A 344 8.56 -3.79 -25.44
N ARG A 345 7.41 -4.16 -26.06
CA ARG A 345 6.52 -3.20 -26.72
C ARG A 345 6.01 -2.15 -25.73
N LEU A 346 5.56 -2.58 -24.54
CA LEU A 346 5.05 -1.66 -23.52
C LEU A 346 6.17 -0.76 -22.96
N VAL A 347 7.38 -1.30 -22.81
CA VAL A 347 8.58 -0.52 -22.41
C VAL A 347 8.86 0.58 -23.44
N THR A 348 8.71 0.31 -24.72
CA THR A 348 8.86 1.33 -25.78
C THR A 348 7.80 2.43 -25.69
N GLU A 349 6.55 2.06 -25.44
CA GLU A 349 5.45 3.02 -25.27
C GLU A 349 5.64 3.89 -24.02
N LEU A 350 6.06 3.29 -22.90
CA LEU A 350 6.39 3.99 -21.65
C LEU A 350 7.58 4.96 -21.83
N ALA A 351 8.63 4.54 -22.55
CA ALA A 351 9.77 5.39 -22.85
C ALA A 351 9.38 6.58 -23.72
N GLY A 352 8.48 6.39 -24.70
CA GLY A 352 7.92 7.47 -25.51
C GLY A 352 7.15 8.49 -24.67
N GLN A 353 6.29 8.03 -23.77
CA GLN A 353 5.54 8.90 -22.86
C GLN A 353 6.47 9.65 -21.90
N ARG A 354 7.52 9.01 -21.43
CA ARG A 354 8.50 9.57 -20.50
C ARG A 354 9.19 10.83 -21.05
N VAL A 355 9.42 10.91 -22.35
CA VAL A 355 10.05 12.07 -22.99
C VAL A 355 9.34 13.38 -22.64
N ALA A 356 8.01 13.33 -22.48
CA ALA A 356 7.22 14.50 -22.06
C ALA A 356 7.28 14.78 -20.54
N THR A 357 7.88 13.90 -19.75
CA THR A 357 7.91 14.01 -18.26
C THR A 357 9.29 14.41 -17.75
N ASP A 358 10.35 13.65 -18.09
CA ASP A 358 11.69 13.84 -17.54
C ASP A 358 12.82 13.54 -18.53
N MET A 359 12.52 13.14 -19.76
CA MET A 359 13.48 12.78 -20.84
C MET A 359 14.44 11.63 -20.48
N GLY A 360 14.59 11.27 -19.23
CA GLY A 360 15.49 10.24 -18.72
C GLY A 360 15.94 10.52 -17.28
N GLY A 361 16.47 9.50 -16.60
CA GLY A 361 17.02 9.63 -15.25
C GLY A 361 18.47 10.11 -15.26
N SER A 362 18.94 10.60 -14.10
CA SER A 362 20.32 10.99 -13.86
C SER A 362 21.30 9.86 -14.25
N VAL A 363 22.29 10.18 -15.09
CA VAL A 363 23.35 9.25 -15.49
C VAL A 363 24.18 8.83 -14.28
N LEU A 364 24.52 9.77 -13.39
CA LEU A 364 25.31 9.49 -12.19
C LEU A 364 24.61 8.46 -11.28
N ASP A 365 23.35 8.67 -10.98
CA ASP A 365 22.60 7.76 -10.11
C ASP A 365 22.45 6.37 -10.73
N GLN A 366 22.26 6.31 -12.04
CA GLN A 366 22.22 5.04 -12.77
C GLN A 366 23.57 4.32 -12.73
N LEU A 367 24.68 5.03 -12.93
CA LEU A 367 26.03 4.47 -12.81
C LEU A 367 26.28 3.95 -11.38
N LEU A 368 25.88 4.69 -10.34
CA LEU A 368 25.99 4.26 -8.93
C LEU A 368 25.16 3.00 -8.65
N ALA A 369 24.00 2.88 -9.26
CA ALA A 369 23.12 1.72 -9.06
C ALA A 369 23.75 0.40 -9.54
N VAL A 370 24.58 0.41 -10.60
CA VAL A 370 25.16 -0.82 -11.16
C VAL A 370 26.06 -1.55 -10.15
N PRO A 371 27.12 -0.95 -9.56
CA PRO A 371 27.95 -1.63 -8.58
C PRO A 371 27.20 -1.98 -7.29
N LEU A 372 26.24 -1.17 -6.86
CA LEU A 372 25.44 -1.47 -5.67
C LEU A 372 24.55 -2.71 -5.90
N LEU A 373 23.91 -2.84 -7.08
CA LEU A 373 23.15 -4.03 -7.43
C LEU A 373 24.01 -5.27 -7.58
N SER A 374 25.20 -5.15 -8.15
CA SER A 374 26.13 -6.28 -8.29
C SER A 374 26.62 -6.81 -6.94
N ARG A 375 26.72 -5.93 -5.93
CA ARG A 375 27.10 -6.28 -4.55
C ARG A 375 25.91 -6.60 -3.64
N ALA A 376 24.69 -6.73 -4.19
CA ALA A 376 23.50 -7.02 -3.38
C ALA A 376 23.68 -8.29 -2.53
N GLY A 377 24.36 -9.33 -3.03
CA GLY A 377 24.67 -10.56 -2.28
C GLY A 377 25.54 -10.34 -1.03
N GLU A 378 26.33 -9.29 -1.01
CA GLU A 378 27.19 -8.87 0.12
C GLU A 378 26.43 -7.93 1.08
N LEU A 379 25.76 -6.91 0.52
CA LEU A 379 25.13 -5.84 1.29
C LEU A 379 23.81 -6.27 1.96
N LEU A 380 23.02 -7.09 1.28
CA LEU A 380 21.69 -7.47 1.74
C LEU A 380 21.67 -8.30 3.03
N PRO A 381 22.53 -9.33 3.23
CA PRO A 381 22.55 -10.10 4.47
C PRO A 381 22.75 -9.24 5.73
N ALA A 382 23.69 -8.30 5.70
CA ALA A 382 23.93 -7.38 6.82
C ALA A 382 22.71 -6.47 7.09
N ARG A 383 22.05 -6.01 6.02
CA ARG A 383 20.81 -5.24 6.10
C ARG A 383 19.67 -6.04 6.75
N LEU A 384 19.47 -7.27 6.32
CA LEU A 384 18.41 -8.14 6.87
C LEU A 384 18.63 -8.42 8.36
N GLU A 385 19.88 -8.67 8.75
CA GLU A 385 20.23 -8.88 10.15
C GLU A 385 20.01 -7.61 11.00
N GLN A 386 20.34 -6.44 10.47
CA GLN A 386 20.03 -5.16 11.10
C GLN A 386 18.52 -5.00 11.31
N LEU A 387 17.70 -5.27 10.28
CA LEU A 387 16.25 -5.15 10.36
C LEU A 387 15.63 -6.15 11.36
N ARG A 388 16.15 -7.39 11.46
CA ARG A 388 15.70 -8.35 12.47
C ARG A 388 15.90 -7.80 13.90
N ARG A 389 17.09 -7.25 14.18
CA ARG A 389 17.38 -6.64 15.50
C ARG A 389 16.49 -5.44 15.78
N GLN A 390 16.27 -4.56 14.81
CA GLN A 390 15.41 -3.39 14.92
C GLN A 390 13.94 -3.79 15.13
N ARG A 391 13.42 -4.76 14.36
CA ARG A 391 12.07 -5.30 14.54
C ARG A 391 11.87 -5.90 15.93
N ALA A 392 12.82 -6.70 16.41
CA ALA A 392 12.76 -7.29 17.75
C ALA A 392 12.77 -6.22 18.84
N ALA A 393 13.61 -5.19 18.72
CA ALA A 393 13.67 -4.08 19.66
C ALA A 393 12.35 -3.28 19.71
N LEU A 394 11.75 -2.99 18.56
CA LEU A 394 10.46 -2.32 18.48
C LEU A 394 9.36 -3.16 19.14
N ALA A 395 9.29 -4.46 18.82
CA ALA A 395 8.28 -5.36 19.38
C ALA A 395 8.41 -5.48 20.90
N ALA A 396 9.64 -5.58 21.43
CA ALA A 396 9.89 -5.63 22.85
C ALA A 396 9.47 -4.33 23.58
N ALA A 397 9.83 -3.16 23.01
CA ALA A 397 9.45 -1.87 23.57
C ALA A 397 7.92 -1.66 23.58
N LEU A 398 7.22 -2.06 22.52
CA LEU A 398 5.76 -2.00 22.47
C LEU A 398 5.12 -2.91 23.53
N ALA A 399 5.61 -4.14 23.69
CA ALA A 399 5.11 -5.08 24.70
C ALA A 399 5.33 -4.57 26.14
N GLU A 400 6.43 -3.85 26.38
CA GLU A 400 6.77 -3.29 27.70
C GLU A 400 5.93 -2.05 28.04
N HIS A 401 5.82 -1.09 27.10
CA HIS A 401 5.25 0.22 27.40
C HIS A 401 3.78 0.37 26.96
N LEU A 402 3.30 -0.45 26.02
CA LEU A 402 1.97 -0.38 25.41
C LEU A 402 1.34 -1.78 25.28
N PRO A 403 1.26 -2.56 26.39
CA PRO A 403 0.84 -3.96 26.36
C PRO A 403 -0.60 -4.20 25.90
N GLN A 404 -1.43 -3.16 25.85
CA GLN A 404 -2.80 -3.21 25.35
C GLN A 404 -2.88 -3.20 23.81
N TRP A 405 -1.78 -2.88 23.11
CA TRP A 405 -1.72 -2.91 21.67
C TRP A 405 -1.38 -4.30 21.16
N THR A 406 -1.90 -4.64 19.98
CA THR A 406 -1.65 -5.95 19.39
C THR A 406 -1.11 -5.82 17.97
N TRP A 407 -0.28 -6.78 17.57
CA TRP A 407 0.27 -6.84 16.22
C TRP A 407 0.67 -8.28 15.88
N GLN A 408 0.76 -8.57 14.60
CA GLN A 408 1.44 -9.76 14.13
C GLN A 408 2.88 -9.42 13.75
N LEU A 409 3.83 -10.29 14.08
CA LEU A 409 5.22 -10.09 13.68
C LEU A 409 5.36 -10.46 12.20
N PRO A 410 5.66 -9.49 11.30
CA PRO A 410 5.74 -9.78 9.89
C PRO A 410 6.99 -10.61 9.56
N PRO A 411 6.91 -11.58 8.62
CA PRO A 411 8.06 -12.40 8.23
C PRO A 411 9.10 -11.64 7.40
N GLY A 412 8.87 -10.37 7.13
CA GLY A 412 9.73 -9.47 6.36
C GLY A 412 9.19 -8.04 6.30
N GLY A 413 9.74 -7.25 5.39
CA GLY A 413 9.34 -5.84 5.20
C GLY A 413 10.02 -4.88 6.18
N LEU A 414 9.37 -3.75 6.48
CA LEU A 414 9.99 -2.62 7.17
C LEU A 414 9.16 -2.06 8.34
N SER A 415 7.96 -2.54 8.60
CA SER A 415 7.06 -1.95 9.61
C SER A 415 6.18 -2.98 10.29
N LEU A 416 5.75 -2.66 11.50
CA LEU A 416 4.64 -3.32 12.18
C LEU A 416 3.33 -2.61 11.85
N TRP A 417 2.24 -3.38 11.72
CA TRP A 417 0.88 -2.90 11.61
C TRP A 417 0.16 -3.20 12.92
N VAL A 418 0.04 -2.15 13.74
CA VAL A 418 -0.37 -2.26 15.14
C VAL A 418 -1.83 -1.90 15.32
N ASP A 419 -2.59 -2.71 16.06
CA ASP A 419 -3.93 -2.41 16.50
C ASP A 419 -3.92 -1.74 17.88
N LEU A 420 -4.48 -0.56 17.96
CA LEU A 420 -4.55 0.25 19.19
C LEU A 420 -5.73 -0.15 20.10
N GLY A 421 -6.63 -1.03 19.63
CA GLY A 421 -7.86 -1.40 20.32
C GLY A 421 -8.95 -0.33 20.32
N ALA A 422 -8.66 0.88 19.83
CA ALA A 422 -9.58 2.01 19.78
C ALA A 422 -9.25 2.94 18.60
N PRO A 423 -10.23 3.72 18.07
CA PRO A 423 -10.04 4.59 16.91
C PRO A 423 -9.29 5.89 17.28
N LEU A 424 -8.03 5.77 17.69
CA LEU A 424 -7.20 6.83 18.24
C LEU A 424 -6.00 7.21 17.36
N ALA A 425 -5.75 6.51 16.25
CA ALA A 425 -4.51 6.63 15.49
C ALA A 425 -4.23 8.05 14.99
N SER A 426 -5.23 8.75 14.45
CA SER A 426 -5.06 10.13 14.01
C SER A 426 -4.80 11.10 15.17
N ALA A 427 -5.53 10.96 16.29
CA ALA A 427 -5.33 11.79 17.48
C ALA A 427 -3.96 11.54 18.12
N LEU A 428 -3.52 10.27 18.15
CA LEU A 428 -2.19 9.91 18.63
C LEU A 428 -1.09 10.47 17.74
N ALA A 429 -1.25 10.40 16.42
CA ALA A 429 -0.26 10.94 15.48
C ALA A 429 -0.07 12.46 15.66
N GLU A 430 -1.15 13.20 15.85
CA GLU A 430 -1.08 14.64 16.17
C GLU A 430 -0.37 14.88 17.51
N ARG A 431 -0.76 14.16 18.55
CA ARG A 431 -0.22 14.32 19.90
C ARG A 431 1.25 13.90 20.01
N ALA A 432 1.65 12.84 19.33
CA ALA A 432 3.02 12.33 19.35
C ALA A 432 4.03 13.38 18.81
N LEU A 433 3.63 14.27 17.92
CA LEU A 433 4.47 15.38 17.45
C LEU A 433 4.84 16.32 18.61
N ASP A 434 3.94 16.59 19.55
CA ASP A 434 4.23 17.42 20.72
C ASP A 434 5.29 16.76 21.64
N TYR A 435 5.44 15.45 21.53
CA TYR A 435 6.45 14.64 22.24
C TYR A 435 7.68 14.33 21.36
N GLY A 436 7.81 15.00 20.22
CA GLY A 436 8.96 14.85 19.31
C GLY A 436 9.00 13.49 18.59
N VAL A 437 7.84 12.89 18.28
CA VAL A 437 7.76 11.67 17.46
C VAL A 437 6.76 11.88 16.33
N ARG A 438 7.19 11.65 15.10
CA ARG A 438 6.33 11.67 13.91
C ARG A 438 5.93 10.25 13.54
N ILE A 439 4.63 9.95 13.55
CA ILE A 439 4.03 8.68 13.16
C ILE A 439 2.88 8.90 12.19
N GLU A 440 2.51 7.85 11.45
CA GLU A 440 1.36 7.89 10.54
C GLU A 440 0.25 6.93 10.99
N GLY A 441 -0.94 7.49 11.20
CA GLY A 441 -2.14 6.73 11.50
C GLY A 441 -2.61 5.87 10.34
N GLY A 442 -3.29 4.76 10.66
CA GLY A 442 -3.79 3.81 9.67
C GLY A 442 -4.73 4.42 8.62
N ALA A 443 -5.44 5.47 8.98
CA ALA A 443 -6.33 6.18 8.06
C ALA A 443 -5.61 6.74 6.81
N TYR A 444 -4.30 6.93 6.89
CA TYR A 444 -3.49 7.38 5.76
C TYR A 444 -3.33 6.30 4.68
N PHE A 445 -3.42 5.03 5.07
CA PHE A 445 -3.28 3.86 4.20
C PHE A 445 -4.61 3.39 3.60
N GLY A 446 -5.72 3.97 4.01
CA GLY A 446 -7.05 3.63 3.50
C GLY A 446 -7.32 4.20 2.11
N ALA A 447 -7.87 3.37 1.22
CA ALA A 447 -8.34 3.81 -0.10
C ALA A 447 -9.51 4.81 0.02
N ASP A 448 -10.28 4.70 1.09
CA ASP A 448 -11.37 5.61 1.44
C ASP A 448 -11.08 6.32 2.78
N PRO A 449 -11.48 7.58 2.94
CA PRO A 449 -11.23 8.36 4.16
C PRO A 449 -11.88 7.76 5.40
N GLY A 450 -11.20 7.83 6.55
CA GLY A 450 -11.73 7.44 7.86
C GLY A 450 -11.69 5.94 8.17
N LEU A 451 -11.10 5.11 7.29
CA LEU A 451 -10.79 3.71 7.58
C LEU A 451 -9.55 3.61 8.47
N PHE A 452 -9.40 2.49 9.18
CA PHE A 452 -8.19 2.12 9.94
C PHE A 452 -7.79 3.10 11.06
N GLU A 453 -8.73 3.85 11.65
CA GLU A 453 -8.46 4.76 12.77
C GLU A 453 -7.97 4.06 14.05
N GLN A 454 -8.13 2.73 14.16
CA GLN A 454 -7.56 1.91 15.22
C GLN A 454 -6.18 1.34 14.87
N ARG A 455 -5.66 1.63 13.67
CA ARG A 455 -4.40 1.06 13.19
C ARG A 455 -3.29 2.11 13.12
N LEU A 456 -2.07 1.65 13.36
CA LEU A 456 -0.86 2.47 13.27
C LEU A 456 0.24 1.69 12.55
N ARG A 457 0.88 2.31 11.55
CA ARG A 457 2.09 1.75 10.95
C ARG A 457 3.33 2.29 11.68
N ILE A 458 4.16 1.41 12.22
CA ILE A 458 5.40 1.77 12.90
C ILE A 458 6.57 1.11 12.16
N PRO A 459 7.39 1.87 11.41
CA PRO A 459 8.60 1.37 10.77
C PRO A 459 9.67 1.00 11.81
N TYR A 460 10.49 -0.02 11.49
CA TYR A 460 11.65 -0.40 12.28
C TYR A 460 12.97 -0.14 11.52
N THR A 461 13.07 1.03 10.87
CA THR A 461 14.20 1.39 9.98
C THR A 461 15.27 2.25 10.64
N THR A 462 15.12 2.59 11.92
CA THR A 462 16.08 3.36 12.72
C THR A 462 16.71 2.50 13.82
N SER A 463 17.64 3.06 14.60
CA SER A 463 18.38 2.29 15.63
C SER A 463 17.47 1.71 16.71
N PRO A 464 17.82 0.58 17.34
CA PRO A 464 17.08 0.01 18.48
C PRO A 464 16.86 1.01 19.62
N GLU A 465 17.85 1.87 19.89
CA GLU A 465 17.79 2.90 20.92
C GLU A 465 16.74 3.96 20.57
N THR A 466 16.76 4.44 19.34
CA THR A 466 15.78 5.42 18.82
C THR A 466 14.36 4.84 18.82
N LEU A 467 14.21 3.54 18.50
CA LEU A 467 12.90 2.88 18.53
C LEU A 467 12.35 2.79 19.97
N ARG A 468 13.17 2.43 20.94
CA ARG A 468 12.74 2.38 22.36
C ARG A 468 12.33 3.76 22.85
N GLU A 469 13.13 4.79 22.55
CA GLU A 469 12.82 6.17 22.91
C GLU A 469 11.51 6.65 22.26
N ALA A 470 11.30 6.35 20.97
CA ALA A 470 10.06 6.70 20.29
C ALA A 470 8.83 6.05 20.93
N VAL A 471 8.92 4.76 21.28
CA VAL A 471 7.81 4.04 21.95
C VAL A 471 7.55 4.63 23.35
N HIS A 472 8.59 4.96 24.11
CA HIS A 472 8.44 5.61 25.41
C HIS A 472 7.71 6.96 25.28
N ARG A 473 8.08 7.79 24.32
CA ARG A 473 7.41 9.08 24.05
C ARG A 473 5.96 8.89 23.58
N MET A 474 5.68 7.89 22.73
CA MET A 474 4.30 7.56 22.33
C MET A 474 3.45 7.13 23.53
N ALA A 475 3.99 6.34 24.45
CA ALA A 475 3.30 5.96 25.68
C ALA A 475 2.98 7.18 26.56
N ALA A 476 3.92 8.13 26.70
CA ALA A 476 3.70 9.37 27.40
C ALA A 476 2.63 10.25 26.74
N ALA A 477 2.63 10.32 25.39
CA ALA A 477 1.62 11.03 24.64
C ALA A 477 0.21 10.44 24.85
N LEU A 478 0.10 9.11 24.92
CA LEU A 478 -1.15 8.41 25.20
C LEU A 478 -1.64 8.63 26.61
N ALA A 479 -0.75 8.57 27.62
CA ALA A 479 -1.07 8.77 29.04
C ALA A 479 -1.56 10.20 29.35
N GLY A 480 -1.16 11.20 28.56
CA GLY A 480 -1.62 12.59 28.68
C GLY A 480 -3.09 12.83 28.26
N GLY A 481 -3.82 11.78 27.91
CA GLY A 481 -5.22 11.81 27.51
C GLY A 481 -5.41 12.25 26.05
N LEU A 482 -6.06 11.42 25.25
CA LEU A 482 -6.45 11.75 23.87
C LEU A 482 -7.91 12.18 23.84
N SER A 483 -8.19 13.41 23.41
CA SER A 483 -9.53 13.80 23.02
C SER A 483 -9.72 13.46 21.53
N PRO A 484 -10.90 12.99 21.08
CA PRO A 484 -11.18 12.85 19.66
C PRO A 484 -10.93 14.18 18.98
N SER A 485 -9.89 14.27 18.15
CA SER A 485 -9.46 15.52 17.54
C SER A 485 -10.49 16.02 16.52
N SER A 486 -10.80 17.30 16.58
CA SER A 486 -11.39 18.04 15.46
C SER A 486 -10.26 18.33 14.46
N ALA A 487 -9.82 17.28 13.75
CA ALA A 487 -8.59 17.33 13.00
C ALA A 487 -8.67 18.26 11.79
N THR A 488 -7.99 19.39 11.88
CA THR A 488 -7.43 20.08 10.72
C THR A 488 -6.15 19.33 10.34
N ARG A 489 -6.21 18.40 9.39
CA ARG A 489 -5.10 17.51 9.10
C ARG A 489 -4.02 18.21 8.29
N ARG A 490 -2.83 18.12 8.79
CA ARG A 490 -1.58 18.35 8.06
C ARG A 490 -1.26 17.06 7.30
N ALA A 491 -0.95 17.16 6.03
CA ALA A 491 -0.55 16.03 5.24
C ALA A 491 0.95 15.80 5.35
N HIS A 492 1.33 14.56 5.47
CA HIS A 492 2.71 14.12 5.56
C HIS A 492 3.10 13.32 4.33
N TRP A 493 4.37 13.36 3.99
CA TRP A 493 4.95 12.49 2.98
C TRP A 493 5.31 11.15 3.63
N VAL A 494 4.95 10.04 2.98
CA VAL A 494 5.23 8.67 3.44
C VAL A 494 6.07 7.97 2.40
N ALA A 495 7.27 7.57 2.77
CA ALA A 495 8.21 6.84 1.93
C ALA A 495 8.19 5.32 2.20
#